data_ccf60be85236ea90579e27172c7e8ce0
#
_entry.id   ccf60be85236ea90579e27172c7e8ce0
#
_cell.length_a   1.000
_cell.length_b   1.000
_cell.length_c   1.000
_cell.angle_alpha   90.00
_cell.angle_beta   90.00
_cell.angle_gamma   90.00
#
_symmetry.space_group_name_H-M   'P 1'
#
loop_
_entity.id
_entity.type
_entity.pdbx_description
1 polymer ?
#
loop_
_entity_poly.entity_id
_entity_poly.type
_entity_poly.pdbx_seq_one_letter_code
_entity_poly.pdbx_strand_id
1 'polypeptide(L)'
;RLSYTSNNLKSHGELVKQWTKLMRSMGYPIIITQKMDIKVAMHQCGTARFGTDPKTSVLDPYCRVWDVDNLYVVDASFLPSSTAVNPSLTIVAQAVRTAEHLVKDVFKASVSQAPA
;
A
#
# COMPACT_ATOMS: atom_id res chain seq x y z
N ARG A 1 -6.53 9.36 15.85
CA ARG A 1 -6.48 8.22 16.79
C ARG A 1 -6.65 6.92 16.01
N LEU A 2 -5.71 5.99 16.14
CA LEU A 2 -5.78 4.68 15.50
C LEU A 2 -6.63 3.73 16.38
N SER A 3 -7.49 2.93 15.75
CA SER A 3 -8.30 1.91 16.45
C SER A 3 -8.59 0.73 15.52
N TYR A 4 -8.72 -0.46 16.08
CA TYR A 4 -9.18 -1.63 15.32
C TYR A 4 -10.70 -1.61 15.19
N THR A 5 -11.20 -1.91 14.00
CA THR A 5 -12.62 -2.13 13.78
C THR A 5 -13.03 -3.54 14.23
N SER A 6 -14.33 -3.77 14.45
CA SER A 6 -14.85 -5.10 14.74
C SER A 6 -14.52 -6.12 13.64
N ASN A 7 -14.52 -5.69 12.39
CA ASN A 7 -14.12 -6.53 11.25
C ASN A 7 -12.66 -6.96 11.31
N ASN A 8 -11.74 -6.04 11.65
CA ASN A 8 -10.32 -6.38 11.83
C ASN A 8 -10.12 -7.42 12.94
N LEU A 9 -10.81 -7.28 14.07
CA LEU A 9 -10.73 -8.21 15.20
C LEU A 9 -11.29 -9.59 14.85
N LYS A 10 -12.40 -9.65 14.11
CA LYS A 10 -13.00 -10.91 13.64
C LYS A 10 -12.05 -11.63 12.67
N SER A 11 -11.53 -10.93 11.69
CA SER A 11 -10.59 -11.48 10.69
C SER A 11 -9.31 -11.99 11.36
N HIS A 12 -8.76 -11.24 12.33
CA HIS A 12 -7.62 -11.68 13.12
C HIS A 12 -7.91 -12.95 13.92
N GLY A 13 -9.05 -13.00 14.59
CA GLY A 13 -9.46 -14.19 15.36
C GLY A 13 -9.60 -15.44 14.49
N GLU A 14 -10.16 -15.30 13.29
CA GLU A 14 -10.28 -16.42 12.35
C GLU A 14 -8.89 -16.87 11.83
N LEU A 15 -8.02 -15.93 11.50
CA LEU A 15 -6.64 -16.23 11.08
C LEU A 15 -5.90 -17.02 12.15
N VAL A 16 -5.98 -16.62 13.41
CA VAL A 16 -5.36 -17.33 14.55
C VAL A 16 -5.87 -18.76 14.66
N LYS A 17 -7.19 -18.98 14.49
CA LYS A 17 -7.77 -20.34 14.50
C LYS A 17 -7.21 -21.21 13.38
N GLN A 18 -7.17 -20.68 12.15
CA GLN A 18 -6.69 -21.42 10.99
C GLN A 18 -5.21 -21.77 11.14
N TRP A 19 -4.37 -20.83 11.55
CA TRP A 19 -2.96 -21.08 11.84
C TRP A 19 -2.75 -22.11 12.95
N THR A 20 -3.49 -22.01 14.05
CA THR A 20 -3.43 -22.98 15.15
C THR A 20 -3.79 -24.39 14.68
N LYS A 21 -4.85 -24.52 13.84
CA LYS A 21 -5.23 -25.80 13.24
C LYS A 21 -4.13 -26.37 12.36
N LEU A 22 -3.55 -25.55 11.49
CA LEU A 22 -2.47 -25.94 10.60
C LEU A 22 -1.25 -26.41 11.39
N MET A 23 -0.79 -25.64 12.38
CA MET A 23 0.37 -26.00 13.19
C MET A 23 0.16 -27.29 13.95
N ARG A 24 -1.04 -27.54 14.49
CA ARG A 24 -1.39 -28.81 15.14
C ARG A 24 -1.35 -30.00 14.17
N SER A 25 -1.83 -29.83 12.94
CA SER A 25 -1.78 -30.88 11.91
C SER A 25 -0.33 -31.21 11.46
N MET A 26 0.59 -30.27 11.65
CA MET A 26 2.03 -30.44 11.42
C MET A 26 2.77 -31.09 12.60
N GLY A 27 2.07 -31.45 13.67
CA GLY A 27 2.65 -32.15 14.84
C GLY A 27 3.12 -31.22 15.97
N TYR A 28 2.79 -29.93 15.96
CA TYR A 28 3.10 -29.00 17.07
C TYR A 28 1.98 -29.02 18.11
N PRO A 29 2.17 -29.68 19.28
CA PRO A 29 1.08 -29.82 20.26
C PRO A 29 0.84 -28.54 21.07
N ILE A 30 1.88 -27.73 21.28
CA ILE A 30 1.83 -26.51 22.08
C ILE A 30 2.01 -25.31 21.15
N ILE A 31 1.00 -24.42 21.12
CA ILE A 31 1.00 -23.21 20.29
C ILE A 31 0.65 -22.03 21.19
N ILE A 32 1.59 -21.10 21.29
CA ILE A 32 1.41 -19.84 22.01
C ILE A 32 1.11 -18.76 20.98
N THR A 33 -0.01 -18.06 21.15
CA THR A 33 -0.39 -16.94 20.29
C THR A 33 -0.23 -15.63 21.04
N GLN A 34 0.37 -14.64 20.39
CA GLN A 34 0.52 -13.29 20.93
C GLN A 34 -0.19 -12.30 20.04
N LYS A 35 -1.06 -11.50 20.60
CA LYS A 35 -1.71 -10.40 19.89
C LYS A 35 -0.81 -9.17 19.95
N MET A 36 -0.52 -8.58 18.79
CA MET A 36 0.21 -7.32 18.74
C MET A 36 -0.67 -6.16 19.20
N ASP A 37 -0.11 -5.29 20.02
CA ASP A 37 -0.75 -4.02 20.41
C ASP A 37 -0.82 -3.07 19.21
N ILE A 38 -1.86 -2.25 19.17
CA ILE A 38 -2.01 -1.17 18.19
C ILE A 38 -0.85 -0.18 18.20
N LYS A 39 -0.14 -0.07 19.31
CA LYS A 39 1.06 0.78 19.44
C LYS A 39 2.24 0.34 18.60
N VAL A 40 2.25 -0.92 18.16
CA VAL A 40 3.27 -1.48 17.26
C VAL A 40 2.75 -1.60 15.83
N ALA A 41 1.62 -0.98 15.50
CA ALA A 41 1.11 -0.92 14.15
C ALA A 41 2.14 -0.19 13.25
N MET A 42 2.60 -0.88 12.22
CA MET A 42 3.52 -0.39 11.19
C MET A 42 2.81 -0.43 9.84
N HIS A 43 3.47 0.07 8.81
CA HIS A 43 2.98 0.04 7.42
C HIS A 43 1.70 0.86 7.23
N GLN A 44 1.69 2.08 7.77
CA GLN A 44 0.63 3.05 7.49
C GLN A 44 0.56 3.29 5.99
N CYS A 45 -0.65 3.31 5.44
CA CYS A 45 -0.91 3.51 4.02
C CYS A 45 -2.26 4.21 3.79
N GLY A 46 -2.53 4.60 2.54
CA GLY A 46 -3.85 5.08 2.12
C GLY A 46 -4.14 6.54 2.39
N THR A 47 -3.17 7.35 2.84
CA THR A 47 -3.38 8.80 3.07
C THR A 47 -3.42 9.61 1.77
N ALA A 48 -2.78 9.11 0.70
CA ALA A 48 -2.80 9.69 -0.65
C ALA A 48 -3.03 8.59 -1.69
N ARG A 49 -4.08 7.79 -1.50
CA ARG A 49 -4.32 6.62 -2.36
C ARG A 49 -4.45 6.98 -3.84
N PHE A 50 -3.89 6.13 -4.70
CA PHE A 50 -4.03 6.25 -6.14
C PHE A 50 -5.35 5.61 -6.65
N GLY A 51 -5.75 5.99 -7.86
CA GLY A 51 -6.96 5.46 -8.48
C GLY A 51 -7.18 6.05 -9.87
N THR A 52 -8.30 5.68 -10.49
CA THR A 52 -8.67 6.14 -11.83
C THR A 52 -9.71 7.26 -11.83
N ASP A 53 -10.23 7.61 -10.67
CA ASP A 53 -11.26 8.65 -10.51
C ASP A 53 -10.80 9.71 -9.51
N PRO A 54 -10.64 10.99 -9.93
CA PRO A 54 -10.19 12.08 -9.06
C PRO A 54 -11.18 12.40 -7.93
N LYS A 55 -12.44 11.97 -8.01
CA LYS A 55 -13.41 12.13 -6.93
C LYS A 55 -13.19 11.16 -5.76
N THR A 56 -12.48 10.07 -5.99
CA THR A 56 -12.28 8.98 -5.01
C THR A 56 -10.83 8.70 -4.70
N SER A 57 -9.88 9.31 -5.42
CA SER A 57 -8.45 9.16 -5.22
C SER A 57 -7.72 10.49 -5.22
N VAL A 58 -6.62 10.59 -4.51
CA VAL A 58 -5.73 11.78 -4.49
C VAL A 58 -4.76 11.74 -5.68
N LEU A 59 -4.33 10.55 -6.05
CA LEU A 59 -3.35 10.32 -7.10
C LEU A 59 -3.96 9.55 -8.28
N ASP A 60 -3.41 9.78 -9.46
CA ASP A 60 -3.64 8.95 -10.63
C ASP A 60 -2.91 7.60 -10.55
N PRO A 61 -3.08 6.68 -11.51
CA PRO A 61 -2.40 5.38 -11.51
C PRO A 61 -0.87 5.45 -11.59
N TYR A 62 -0.29 6.59 -11.93
CA TYR A 62 1.15 6.86 -11.96
C TYR A 62 1.62 7.67 -10.75
N CYS A 63 0.79 7.75 -9.71
CA CYS A 63 1.10 8.46 -8.46
C CYS A 63 1.26 9.98 -8.60
N ARG A 64 0.74 10.61 -9.68
CA ARG A 64 0.65 12.04 -9.81
C ARG A 64 -0.58 12.56 -9.06
N VAL A 65 -0.45 13.67 -8.37
CA VAL A 65 -1.61 14.37 -7.76
C VAL A 65 -2.50 14.94 -8.86
N TRP A 66 -3.81 14.70 -8.79
CA TRP A 66 -4.76 15.12 -9.82
C TRP A 66 -4.75 16.63 -10.09
N ASP A 67 -4.65 17.43 -9.04
CA ASP A 67 -4.75 18.88 -9.13
C ASP A 67 -3.39 19.60 -9.26
N VAL A 68 -2.29 18.83 -9.31
CA VAL A 68 -0.92 19.39 -9.34
C VAL A 68 -0.04 18.60 -10.32
N ASP A 69 0.23 19.17 -11.46
CA ASP A 69 0.87 18.46 -12.58
C ASP A 69 2.30 17.97 -12.34
N ASN A 70 3.04 18.59 -11.43
CA ASN A 70 4.44 18.30 -11.15
C ASN A 70 4.67 17.66 -9.76
N LEU A 71 3.61 17.14 -9.11
CA LEU A 71 3.72 16.50 -7.80
C LEU A 71 3.39 15.01 -7.89
N TYR A 72 4.32 14.19 -7.43
CA TYR A 72 4.20 12.73 -7.36
C TYR A 72 4.47 12.22 -5.95
N VAL A 73 3.71 11.21 -5.52
CA VAL A 73 3.85 10.59 -4.20
C VAL A 73 4.02 9.09 -4.37
N VAL A 74 5.21 8.57 -4.04
CA VAL A 74 5.61 7.17 -4.32
C VAL A 74 5.99 6.38 -3.07
N ASP A 75 5.52 6.79 -1.91
CA ASP A 75 5.64 6.06 -0.65
C ASP A 75 4.40 5.20 -0.36
N ALA A 76 4.33 4.54 0.80
CA ALA A 76 3.22 3.67 1.17
C ALA A 76 1.83 4.35 1.15
N SER A 77 1.76 5.68 1.15
CA SER A 77 0.49 6.41 1.18
C SER A 77 -0.36 6.20 -0.08
N PHE A 78 0.27 5.84 -1.23
CA PHE A 78 -0.48 5.55 -2.45
C PHE A 78 -1.34 4.29 -2.36
N LEU A 79 -0.97 3.32 -1.51
CA LEU A 79 -1.68 2.04 -1.39
C LEU A 79 -3.10 2.26 -0.85
N PRO A 80 -4.16 1.78 -1.52
CA PRO A 80 -5.54 1.89 -1.02
C PRO A 80 -5.78 1.13 0.28
N SER A 81 -5.02 0.05 0.51
CA SER A 81 -5.05 -0.77 1.72
C SER A 81 -3.69 -1.40 1.98
N SER A 82 -3.44 -1.80 3.23
CA SER A 82 -2.22 -2.50 3.58
C SER A 82 -2.13 -3.87 2.90
N THR A 83 -0.93 -4.24 2.47
CA THR A 83 -0.61 -5.58 2.00
C THR A 83 -0.57 -6.59 3.14
N ALA A 84 -0.65 -7.90 2.83
CA ALA A 84 -0.56 -8.96 3.83
C ALA A 84 0.83 -9.10 4.46
N VAL A 85 1.87 -8.61 3.75
CA VAL A 85 3.27 -8.62 4.17
C VAL A 85 3.85 -7.20 4.02
N ASN A 86 5.13 -7.04 4.37
CA ASN A 86 5.82 -5.75 4.29
C ASN A 86 5.72 -5.13 2.88
N PRO A 87 5.31 -3.86 2.73
CA PRO A 87 4.98 -3.26 1.45
C PRO A 87 6.19 -2.73 0.66
N SER A 88 7.40 -2.78 1.20
CA SER A 88 8.57 -2.10 0.62
C SER A 88 8.85 -2.47 -0.84
N LEU A 89 8.76 -3.76 -1.21
CA LEU A 89 8.95 -4.19 -2.60
C LEU A 89 7.89 -3.61 -3.54
N THR A 90 6.64 -3.56 -3.10
CA THR A 90 5.54 -2.95 -3.87
C THR A 90 5.74 -1.44 -4.04
N ILE A 91 6.22 -0.77 -2.99
CA ILE A 91 6.53 0.67 -3.03
C ILE A 91 7.65 0.94 -4.05
N VAL A 92 8.74 0.17 -4.00
CA VAL A 92 9.85 0.30 -4.94
C VAL A 92 9.39 0.02 -6.38
N ALA A 93 8.63 -1.04 -6.60
CA ALA A 93 8.10 -1.37 -7.93
C ALA A 93 7.24 -0.23 -8.51
N GLN A 94 6.37 0.36 -7.70
CA GLN A 94 5.55 1.51 -8.14
C GLN A 94 6.41 2.76 -8.37
N ALA A 95 7.42 3.02 -7.55
CA ALA A 95 8.34 4.15 -7.75
C ALA A 95 9.10 4.02 -9.07
N VAL A 96 9.60 2.83 -9.41
CA VAL A 96 10.24 2.54 -10.69
C VAL A 96 9.27 2.75 -11.85
N ARG A 97 8.04 2.22 -11.75
CA ARG A 97 6.99 2.42 -12.76
C ARG A 97 6.66 3.90 -12.99
N THR A 98 6.56 4.68 -11.92
CA THR A 98 6.34 6.14 -11.99
C THR A 98 7.52 6.84 -12.65
N ALA A 99 8.77 6.49 -12.29
CA ALA A 99 9.97 7.05 -12.91
C ALA A 99 10.07 6.72 -14.41
N GLU A 100 9.75 5.50 -14.81
CA GLU A 100 9.70 5.13 -16.23
C GLU A 100 8.67 5.95 -17.01
N HIS A 101 7.48 6.15 -16.45
CA HIS A 101 6.44 6.99 -17.03
C HIS A 101 6.92 8.45 -17.17
N LEU A 102 7.53 9.01 -16.13
CA LEU A 102 8.11 10.35 -16.18
C LEU A 102 9.10 10.51 -17.32
N VAL A 103 10.04 9.57 -17.46
CA VAL A 103 11.08 9.63 -18.52
C VAL A 103 10.48 9.43 -19.91
N LYS A 104 9.59 8.45 -20.08
CA LYS A 104 9.09 8.04 -21.40
C LYS A 104 8.01 8.99 -21.94
N ASP A 105 7.11 9.43 -21.06
CA ASP A 105 5.87 10.08 -21.49
C ASP A 105 5.83 11.57 -21.12
N VAL A 106 6.33 11.95 -19.94
CA VAL A 106 6.24 13.33 -19.46
C VAL A 106 7.42 14.17 -19.99
N PHE A 107 8.65 13.75 -19.73
CA PHE A 107 9.84 14.55 -20.09
C PHE A 107 10.12 14.54 -21.59
N LYS A 108 9.90 13.43 -22.30
CA LYS A 108 10.04 13.41 -23.77
C LYS A 108 9.02 14.31 -24.45
N ALA A 109 7.79 14.33 -23.99
CA ALA A 109 6.78 15.24 -24.52
C ALA A 109 7.18 16.71 -24.30
N SER A 110 7.72 17.03 -23.13
CA SER A 110 8.21 18.38 -22.82
C SER A 110 9.37 18.82 -23.71
N VAL A 111 10.33 17.92 -24.00
CA VAL A 111 11.47 18.21 -24.87
C VAL A 111 11.04 18.44 -26.33
N SER A 112 10.03 17.69 -26.81
CA SER A 112 9.53 17.85 -28.18
C SER A 112 8.70 19.12 -28.40
N GLN A 113 8.26 19.77 -27.35
CA GLN A 113 7.48 21.03 -27.37
C GLN A 113 8.34 22.28 -27.08
N ALA A 114 9.63 22.12 -26.78
CA ALA A 114 10.52 23.26 -26.60
C ALA A 114 10.67 23.99 -27.91
N PRO A 115 10.42 25.31 -28.01
CA PRO A 115 10.69 26.07 -29.24
C PRO A 115 12.18 26.06 -29.51
N ALA A 116 12.54 25.92 -30.80
CA ALA A 116 13.91 25.96 -31.29
C ALA A 116 14.51 27.39 -31.14
#